data_ff54fd59ea147eda0272b44bee8715f4
#
_entry.id   ff54fd59ea147eda0272b44bee8715f4
#
_cell.length_a   1.000
_cell.length_b   1.000
_cell.length_c   1.000
_cell.angle_alpha   90.00
_cell.angle_beta   90.00
_cell.angle_gamma   90.00
#
_symmetry.space_group_name_H-M   'P 1'
#
loop_
_entity.id
_entity.type
_entity.pdbx_description
1 polymer ?
#
loop_
_entity_poly.entity_id
_entity_poly.type
_entity_poly.pdbx_seq_one_letter_code
_entity_poly.pdbx_strand_id
1 'polypeptide(L)'
;MATLISVLTNQFFLIFLAIALGLLLGKIKIGNFSLGVSGGIFSGIVLGYIAQAWAKGVQEGELGYSSAANVLKTGVVSNLFFTFFLMLFLVSIGMKVGGSIGAIFKKYGAKFVVIGVMIPVISMIVSVAAYHLVLKGNPAVTEYE
;
A
#
# COMPACT_ATOMS: atom_id res chain seq x y z
N MET A 1 20.99 -9.32 21.44
CA MET A 1 20.91 -8.46 20.23
C MET A 1 20.28 -9.19 19.06
N ALA A 2 20.71 -10.40 18.68
CA ALA A 2 20.10 -11.16 17.57
C ALA A 2 18.59 -11.38 17.74
N THR A 3 18.13 -11.69 18.96
CA THR A 3 16.72 -11.92 19.26
C THR A 3 15.86 -10.65 19.09
N LEU A 4 16.40 -9.48 19.42
CA LEU A 4 15.69 -8.21 19.21
C LEU A 4 15.54 -7.88 17.73
N ILE A 5 16.59 -8.12 16.94
CA ILE A 5 16.53 -7.91 15.49
C ILE A 5 15.51 -8.83 14.85
N SER A 6 15.49 -10.12 15.23
CA SER A 6 14.52 -11.08 14.69
C SER A 6 13.07 -10.74 15.06
N VAL A 7 12.82 -10.15 16.23
CA VAL A 7 11.47 -9.67 16.61
C VAL A 7 11.10 -8.43 15.82
N LEU A 8 12.00 -7.45 15.70
CA LEU A 8 11.74 -6.20 14.99
C LEU A 8 11.55 -6.39 13.49
N THR A 9 12.17 -7.43 12.92
CA THR A 9 12.03 -7.76 11.49
C THR A 9 10.94 -8.81 11.24
N ASN A 10 10.26 -9.27 12.29
CA ASN A 10 9.15 -10.21 12.16
C ASN A 10 7.98 -9.53 11.44
N GLN A 11 7.45 -10.16 10.38
CA GLN A 11 6.36 -9.61 9.60
C GLN A 11 5.10 -9.29 10.44
N PHE A 12 4.78 -10.13 11.42
CA PHE A 12 3.62 -9.88 12.30
C PHE A 12 3.83 -8.65 13.16
N PHE A 13 5.02 -8.49 13.74
CA PHE A 13 5.36 -7.33 14.54
C PHE A 13 5.24 -6.05 13.71
N LEU A 14 5.79 -6.04 12.50
CA LEU A 14 5.73 -4.89 11.60
C LEU A 14 4.31 -4.56 11.15
N ILE A 15 3.47 -5.58 10.87
CA ILE A 15 2.06 -5.39 10.53
C ILE A 15 1.31 -4.75 11.71
N PHE A 16 1.45 -5.31 12.94
CA PHE A 16 0.77 -4.75 14.11
C PHE A 16 1.27 -3.34 14.44
N LEU A 17 2.56 -3.09 14.30
CA LEU A 17 3.15 -1.77 14.49
C LEU A 17 2.60 -0.77 13.45
N ALA A 18 2.49 -1.19 12.18
CA ALA A 18 1.91 -0.36 11.12
C ALA A 18 0.45 -0.01 11.42
N ILE A 19 -0.33 -0.99 11.89
CA ILE A 19 -1.73 -0.76 12.28
C ILE A 19 -1.81 0.20 13.46
N ALA A 20 -1.02 -0.03 14.52
CA ALA A 20 -1.01 0.81 15.70
C ALA A 20 -0.65 2.27 15.39
N LEU A 21 0.45 2.47 14.64
CA LEU A 21 0.86 3.80 14.19
C LEU A 21 -0.16 4.41 13.23
N GLY A 22 -0.73 3.60 12.34
CA GLY A 22 -1.77 4.04 11.42
C GLY A 22 -3.02 4.56 12.12
N LEU A 23 -3.46 3.87 13.17
CA LEU A 23 -4.58 4.30 14.00
C LEU A 23 -4.27 5.59 14.78
N LEU A 24 -3.03 5.74 15.27
CA LEU A 24 -2.59 6.96 15.92
C LEU A 24 -2.55 8.13 14.95
N LEU A 25 -1.95 7.95 13.77
CA LEU A 25 -1.93 8.95 12.70
C LEU A 25 -3.33 9.28 12.21
N GLY A 26 -4.21 8.29 12.13
CA GLY A 26 -5.61 8.47 11.74
C GLY A 26 -6.42 9.35 12.69
N LYS A 27 -6.02 9.45 13.97
CA LYS A 27 -6.65 10.35 14.97
C LYS A 27 -6.23 11.81 14.82
N ILE A 28 -5.16 12.09 14.09
CA ILE A 28 -4.68 13.45 13.87
C ILE A 28 -5.71 14.18 13.00
N LYS A 29 -6.25 15.25 13.54
CA LYS A 29 -7.16 16.17 12.85
C LYS A 29 -6.41 17.48 12.60
N ILE A 30 -6.35 17.90 11.35
CA ILE A 30 -5.79 19.19 10.95
C ILE A 30 -6.97 20.01 10.39
N GLY A 31 -7.54 20.84 11.23
CA GLY A 31 -8.77 21.56 10.91
C GLY A 31 -9.94 20.59 10.66
N ASN A 32 -10.58 20.68 9.50
CA ASN A 32 -11.69 19.81 9.10
C ASN A 32 -11.23 18.50 8.40
N PHE A 33 -9.91 18.30 8.25
CA PHE A 33 -9.34 17.12 7.61
C PHE A 33 -8.84 16.13 8.65
N SER A 34 -9.25 14.87 8.54
CA SER A 34 -8.69 13.78 9.34
C SER A 34 -8.16 12.69 8.43
N LEU A 35 -6.97 12.17 8.72
CA LEU A 35 -6.36 11.09 7.97
C LEU A 35 -7.18 9.79 8.05
N GLY A 36 -7.89 9.57 9.16
CA GLY A 36 -8.74 8.40 9.32
C GLY A 36 -8.00 7.09 9.00
N VAL A 37 -8.63 6.22 8.21
CA VAL A 37 -8.07 4.92 7.79
C VAL A 37 -6.82 5.08 6.91
N SER A 38 -6.67 6.20 6.21
CA SER A 38 -5.50 6.48 5.36
C SER A 38 -4.19 6.57 6.17
N GLY A 39 -4.26 6.85 7.49
CA GLY A 39 -3.12 6.80 8.39
C GLY A 39 -2.38 5.45 8.35
N GLY A 40 -3.12 4.34 8.15
CA GLY A 40 -2.54 3.00 7.98
C GLY A 40 -1.68 2.85 6.72
N ILE A 41 -2.08 3.50 5.63
CA ILE A 41 -1.30 3.48 4.38
C ILE A 41 0.02 4.22 4.58
N PHE A 42 -0.03 5.41 5.17
CA PHE A 42 1.19 6.20 5.45
C PHE A 42 2.15 5.47 6.39
N SER A 43 1.65 4.92 7.50
CA SER A 43 2.49 4.16 8.43
C SER A 43 3.10 2.93 7.78
N GLY A 44 2.35 2.20 6.94
CA GLY A 44 2.83 1.04 6.20
C GLY A 44 3.94 1.39 5.22
N ILE A 45 3.81 2.48 4.46
CA ILE A 45 4.83 2.96 3.52
C ILE A 45 6.12 3.34 4.28
N VAL A 46 6.00 4.12 5.35
CA VAL A 46 7.16 4.57 6.14
C VAL A 46 7.89 3.38 6.77
N LEU A 47 7.16 2.47 7.42
CA LEU A 47 7.77 1.28 8.03
C LEU A 47 8.36 0.34 6.99
N GLY A 48 7.69 0.14 5.86
CA GLY A 48 8.20 -0.65 4.75
C GLY A 48 9.49 -0.08 4.18
N TYR A 49 9.55 1.23 3.99
CA TYR A 49 10.76 1.92 3.53
C TYR A 49 11.91 1.78 4.55
N ILE A 50 11.65 2.00 5.84
CA ILE A 50 12.67 1.87 6.90
C ILE A 50 13.20 0.44 6.95
N ALA A 51 12.32 -0.57 6.92
CA ALA A 51 12.70 -1.97 6.95
C ALA A 51 13.55 -2.36 5.72
N GLN A 52 13.21 -1.85 4.54
CA GLN A 52 13.95 -2.12 3.32
C GLN A 52 15.29 -1.36 3.28
N ALA A 53 15.32 -0.12 3.75
CA ALA A 53 16.57 0.65 3.85
C ALA A 53 17.55 -0.01 4.83
N TRP A 54 17.05 -0.48 5.97
CA TRP A 54 17.85 -1.26 6.92
C TRP A 54 18.38 -2.54 6.27
N ALA A 55 17.53 -3.32 5.60
CA ALA A 55 17.93 -4.59 4.99
C ALA A 55 19.01 -4.42 3.92
N LYS A 56 19.01 -3.31 3.17
CA LYS A 56 20.06 -2.99 2.18
C LYS A 56 21.41 -2.64 2.82
N GLY A 57 21.41 -2.18 4.08
CA GLY A 57 22.62 -1.79 4.79
C GLY A 57 23.34 -2.94 5.51
N VAL A 58 22.69 -4.11 5.66
CA VAL A 58 23.27 -5.26 6.39
C VAL A 58 24.12 -6.11 5.46
N GLN A 59 25.38 -6.34 5.84
CA GLN A 59 26.34 -7.14 5.05
C GLN A 59 26.38 -8.60 5.50
N GLU A 60 26.93 -9.46 4.62
CA GLU A 60 27.14 -10.87 4.93
C GLU A 60 28.06 -11.03 6.16
N GLY A 61 27.60 -11.85 7.12
CA GLY A 61 28.30 -12.07 8.39
C GLY A 61 27.85 -11.17 9.54
N GLU A 62 27.04 -10.13 9.29
CA GLU A 62 26.48 -9.28 10.34
C GLU A 62 25.26 -9.91 11.02
N LEU A 63 25.00 -9.47 12.27
CA LEU A 63 23.82 -9.86 13.02
C LEU A 63 22.55 -9.38 12.29
N GLY A 64 21.70 -10.34 11.91
CA GLY A 64 20.44 -10.05 11.22
C GLY A 64 20.47 -10.21 9.70
N TYR A 65 21.60 -10.62 9.12
CA TYR A 65 21.73 -10.84 7.68
C TYR A 65 20.65 -11.77 7.10
N SER A 66 20.34 -12.89 7.79
CA SER A 66 19.26 -13.79 7.35
C SER A 66 17.91 -13.13 7.28
N SER A 67 17.59 -12.24 8.25
CA SER A 67 16.36 -11.46 8.26
C SER A 67 16.37 -10.40 7.15
N ALA A 68 17.48 -9.71 6.96
CA ALA A 68 17.66 -8.72 5.90
C ALA A 68 17.53 -9.35 4.51
N ALA A 69 18.18 -10.49 4.27
CA ALA A 69 18.06 -11.23 3.02
C ALA A 69 16.63 -11.66 2.71
N ASN A 70 15.89 -12.09 3.73
CA ASN A 70 14.46 -12.41 3.58
C ASN A 70 13.63 -11.17 3.20
N VAL A 71 13.84 -10.04 3.87
CA VAL A 71 13.14 -8.78 3.54
C VAL A 71 13.42 -8.34 2.11
N LEU A 72 14.66 -8.47 1.64
CA LEU A 72 15.04 -8.11 0.27
C LEU A 72 14.46 -9.07 -0.77
N LYS A 73 14.36 -10.37 -0.45
CA LYS A 73 13.89 -11.41 -1.38
C LYS A 73 12.36 -11.49 -1.47
N THR A 74 11.67 -11.42 -0.34
CA THR A 74 10.21 -11.66 -0.26
C THR A 74 9.42 -10.41 0.10
N GLY A 75 10.10 -9.32 0.43
CA GLY A 75 9.49 -8.13 1.00
C GLY A 75 9.28 -8.23 2.50
N VAL A 76 8.82 -7.15 3.10
CA VAL A 76 8.52 -7.05 4.55
C VAL A 76 7.37 -7.97 4.95
N VAL A 77 6.41 -8.14 4.06
CA VAL A 77 5.23 -9.00 4.24
C VAL A 77 5.27 -10.09 3.19
N SER A 78 5.16 -11.35 3.60
CA SER A 78 5.15 -12.47 2.66
C SER A 78 3.94 -12.38 1.72
N ASN A 79 4.13 -12.88 0.49
CA ASN A 79 3.12 -12.81 -0.57
C ASN A 79 1.80 -13.48 -0.18
N LEU A 80 1.86 -14.55 0.64
CA LEU A 80 0.69 -15.22 1.18
C LEU A 80 -0.17 -14.29 2.05
N PHE A 81 0.47 -13.57 2.98
CA PHE A 81 -0.23 -12.62 3.85
C PHE A 81 -0.73 -11.41 3.07
N PHE A 82 0.05 -10.91 2.12
CA PHE A 82 -0.40 -9.83 1.24
C PHE A 82 -1.68 -10.22 0.51
N THR A 83 -1.71 -11.40 -0.12
CA THR A 83 -2.88 -11.91 -0.84
C THR A 83 -4.07 -12.11 0.09
N PHE A 84 -3.85 -12.68 1.27
CA PHE A 84 -4.89 -12.89 2.27
C PHE A 84 -5.53 -11.56 2.72
N PHE A 85 -4.72 -10.57 3.10
CA PHE A 85 -5.23 -9.26 3.51
C PHE A 85 -5.88 -8.50 2.36
N LEU A 86 -5.36 -8.64 1.13
CA LEU A 86 -5.98 -8.09 -0.07
C LEU A 86 -7.37 -8.68 -0.30
N MET A 87 -7.53 -9.99 -0.15
CA MET A 87 -8.85 -10.64 -0.26
C MET A 87 -9.81 -10.14 0.82
N LEU A 88 -9.37 -10.05 2.08
CA LEU A 88 -10.18 -9.51 3.16
C LEU A 88 -10.61 -8.06 2.89
N PHE A 89 -9.70 -7.26 2.37
CA PHE A 89 -9.98 -5.88 2.00
C PHE A 89 -11.03 -5.79 0.90
N LEU A 90 -10.89 -6.58 -0.18
CA LEU A 90 -11.84 -6.61 -1.28
C LEU A 90 -13.22 -7.10 -0.83
N VAL A 91 -13.27 -8.16 -0.01
CA VAL A 91 -14.53 -8.66 0.56
C VAL A 91 -15.20 -7.59 1.44
N SER A 92 -14.43 -6.93 2.30
CA SER A 92 -14.93 -5.88 3.19
C SER A 92 -15.53 -4.70 2.41
N ILE A 93 -14.84 -4.26 1.36
CA ILE A 93 -15.36 -3.21 0.46
C ILE A 93 -16.60 -3.72 -0.27
N GLY A 94 -16.55 -4.93 -0.83
CA GLY A 94 -17.66 -5.53 -1.56
C GLY A 94 -18.93 -5.62 -0.71
N MET A 95 -18.82 -6.06 0.53
CA MET A 95 -19.94 -6.11 1.47
C MET A 95 -20.50 -4.72 1.78
N LYS A 96 -19.62 -3.75 2.04
CA LYS A 96 -20.04 -2.38 2.37
C LYS A 96 -20.70 -1.68 1.18
N VAL A 97 -20.11 -1.83 0.01
CA VAL A 97 -20.64 -1.20 -1.23
C VAL A 97 -21.85 -1.95 -1.74
N GLY A 98 -21.85 -3.29 -1.69
CA GLY A 98 -22.94 -4.14 -2.17
C GLY A 98 -24.28 -3.82 -1.51
N GLY A 99 -24.27 -3.59 -0.20
CA GLY A 99 -25.48 -3.17 0.52
C GLY A 99 -26.04 -1.81 0.10
N SER A 100 -25.20 -0.94 -0.46
CA SER A 100 -25.59 0.41 -0.88
C SER A 100 -25.91 0.53 -2.36
N ILE A 101 -25.50 -0.43 -3.19
CA ILE A 101 -25.66 -0.37 -4.66
C ILE A 101 -27.12 -0.19 -5.07
N GLY A 102 -28.05 -0.94 -4.49
CA GLY A 102 -29.47 -0.84 -4.84
C GLY A 102 -30.06 0.54 -4.58
N ALA A 103 -29.69 1.16 -3.47
CA ALA A 103 -30.14 2.51 -3.13
C ALA A 103 -29.51 3.57 -4.06
N ILE A 104 -28.22 3.41 -4.37
CA ILE A 104 -27.49 4.29 -5.29
C ILE A 104 -28.08 4.21 -6.70
N PHE A 105 -28.38 3.01 -7.19
CA PHE A 105 -29.01 2.80 -8.50
C PHE A 105 -30.40 3.44 -8.58
N LYS A 106 -31.23 3.29 -7.53
CA LYS A 106 -32.55 3.93 -7.47
C LYS A 106 -32.45 5.46 -7.46
N LYS A 107 -31.44 6.02 -6.80
CA LYS A 107 -31.28 7.47 -6.63
C LYS A 107 -30.63 8.15 -7.85
N TYR A 108 -29.62 7.56 -8.41
CA TYR A 108 -28.77 8.19 -9.45
C TYR A 108 -28.90 7.54 -10.84
N GLY A 109 -29.54 6.36 -10.93
CA GLY A 109 -29.77 5.64 -12.18
C GLY A 109 -28.50 5.22 -12.91
N ALA A 110 -28.67 4.91 -14.19
CA ALA A 110 -27.57 4.47 -15.05
C ALA A 110 -26.46 5.52 -15.24
N LYS A 111 -26.72 6.79 -15.04
CA LYS A 111 -25.72 7.86 -15.17
C LYS A 111 -24.54 7.67 -14.23
N PHE A 112 -24.79 7.14 -13.03
CA PHE A 112 -23.74 6.89 -12.05
C PHE A 112 -22.76 5.79 -12.50
N VAL A 113 -23.28 4.74 -13.17
CA VAL A 113 -22.48 3.66 -13.74
C VAL A 113 -21.61 4.17 -14.87
N VAL A 114 -22.17 4.98 -15.75
CA VAL A 114 -21.43 5.58 -16.87
C VAL A 114 -20.26 6.41 -16.35
N ILE A 115 -20.50 7.27 -15.36
CA ILE A 115 -19.42 8.08 -14.74
C ILE A 115 -18.38 7.18 -14.09
N GLY A 116 -18.79 6.13 -13.36
CA GLY A 116 -17.89 5.18 -12.71
C GLY A 116 -16.98 4.42 -13.68
N VAL A 117 -17.46 4.15 -14.89
CA VAL A 117 -16.66 3.53 -15.95
C VAL A 117 -15.81 4.54 -16.70
N MET A 118 -16.31 5.75 -16.91
CA MET A 118 -15.57 6.79 -17.64
C MET A 118 -14.31 7.24 -16.89
N ILE A 119 -14.36 7.35 -15.55
CA ILE A 119 -13.22 7.83 -14.75
C ILE A 119 -11.97 6.94 -14.94
N PRO A 120 -12.02 5.60 -14.77
CA PRO A 120 -10.85 4.74 -14.99
C PRO A 120 -10.38 4.75 -16.45
N VAL A 121 -11.29 4.82 -17.42
CA VAL A 121 -10.93 4.89 -18.85
C VAL A 121 -10.17 6.18 -19.15
N ILE A 122 -10.67 7.31 -18.71
CA ILE A 122 -9.99 8.61 -18.87
C ILE A 122 -8.63 8.59 -18.16
N SER A 123 -8.57 8.06 -16.93
CA SER A 123 -7.31 7.95 -16.18
C SER A 123 -6.28 7.09 -16.92
N MET A 124 -6.70 6.00 -17.54
CA MET A 124 -5.84 5.14 -18.36
C MET A 124 -5.30 5.89 -19.58
N ILE A 125 -6.15 6.60 -20.30
CA ILE A 125 -5.75 7.40 -21.48
C ILE A 125 -4.75 8.48 -21.07
N VAL A 126 -5.03 9.22 -20.00
CA VAL A 126 -4.15 10.27 -19.47
C VAL A 126 -2.81 9.69 -19.02
N SER A 127 -2.79 8.53 -18.36
CA SER A 127 -1.55 7.86 -17.94
C SER A 127 -0.69 7.44 -19.12
N VAL A 128 -1.29 6.85 -20.15
CA VAL A 128 -0.58 6.46 -21.38
C VAL A 128 -0.06 7.70 -22.12
N ALA A 129 -0.87 8.74 -22.23
CA ALA A 129 -0.45 10.00 -22.86
C ALA A 129 0.71 10.65 -22.07
N ALA A 130 0.62 10.70 -20.75
CA ALA A 130 1.69 11.22 -19.91
C ALA A 130 3.00 10.42 -20.06
N TYR A 131 2.91 9.09 -20.11
CA TYR A 131 4.06 8.23 -20.37
C TYR A 131 4.72 8.59 -21.71
N HIS A 132 3.95 8.67 -22.78
CA HIS A 132 4.48 8.98 -24.10
C HIS A 132 5.04 10.38 -24.24
N LEU A 133 4.41 11.38 -23.62
CA LEU A 133 4.81 12.79 -23.77
C LEU A 133 5.95 13.19 -22.83
N VAL A 134 5.98 12.62 -21.60
CA VAL A 134 6.88 13.10 -20.55
C VAL A 134 8.01 12.10 -20.28
N LEU A 135 7.72 10.81 -20.29
CA LEU A 135 8.66 9.78 -19.79
C LEU A 135 9.43 9.09 -20.92
N LYS A 136 8.86 8.90 -22.10
CA LYS A 136 9.52 8.20 -23.23
C LYS A 136 10.77 8.93 -23.77
N GLY A 137 10.95 10.22 -23.45
CA GLY A 137 12.11 11.03 -23.84
C GLY A 137 13.10 11.28 -22.72
N ASN A 138 12.88 10.72 -21.53
CA ASN A 138 13.72 10.98 -20.37
C ASN A 138 14.67 9.81 -20.11
N PRO A 139 16.01 9.98 -20.30
CA PRO A 139 16.99 8.91 -20.14
C PRO A 139 17.00 8.29 -18.74
N ALA A 140 16.52 9.00 -17.72
CA ALA A 140 16.43 8.47 -16.35
C ALA A 140 15.38 7.37 -16.17
N VAL A 141 14.47 7.16 -17.13
CA VAL A 141 13.39 6.14 -17.05
C VAL A 141 13.73 4.89 -17.85
N THR A 142 14.57 5.02 -18.88
CA THR A 142 15.01 3.88 -19.72
C THR A 142 16.08 3.01 -19.05
N GLU A 143 16.61 3.41 -17.91
CA GLU A 143 17.64 2.67 -17.18
C GLU A 143 17.05 1.55 -16.28
N TYR A 144 15.71 1.43 -16.20
CA TYR A 144 15.00 0.44 -15.37
C TYR A 144 14.24 -0.63 -16.19
N GLU A 145 14.42 -0.66 -17.51
CA GLU A 145 13.99 -1.77 -18.39
C GLU A 145 15.17 -2.73 -18.64
#